data_fb5c3ec49393d779091884320f3858bc
#
_entry.id   fb5c3ec49393d779091884320f3858bc
#
_cell.length_a   1.000
_cell.length_b   1.000
_cell.length_c   1.000
_cell.angle_alpha   90.00
_cell.angle_beta   90.00
_cell.angle_gamma   90.00
#
_symmetry.space_group_name_H-M   'P 1'
#
loop_
_entity.id
_entity.type
_entity.pdbx_description
1 polymer ?
#
loop_
_entity_poly.entity_id
_entity_poly.type
_entity_poly.pdbx_seq_one_letter_code
_entity_poly.pdbx_strand_id
1 'polypeptide(L)'
;FYRCLNDKKVKKLHITIPDFHNGIKRLKQLEKASVNASDKRLKSAEQLIMNIFRQKLIIEKFEELISLLPKRVVHHDTKISNFLFDIHTNNVKAIIDLDTIMPGCLLSDIGEMIRTYSNVEGEDSKEIEKVTCDKKIVEQIISGFLSEAIINDEEKKQLKFSGKAITLIQCIRFLTDYLSGDEYYQTIYENQNLMRAKNQWKLFESL
;
A
#
# COMPACT_ATOMS: atom_id res chain seq x y z
N PHE A 1 -2.56 -17.49 8.06
CA PHE A 1 -3.59 -16.91 7.21
C PHE A 1 -3.62 -17.63 5.86
N TYR A 2 -2.59 -17.54 5.02
CA TYR A 2 -2.59 -18.09 3.66
C TYR A 2 -2.75 -19.61 3.60
N ARG A 3 -2.13 -20.39 4.51
CA ARG A 3 -2.34 -21.84 4.59
C ARG A 3 -3.80 -22.22 4.84
N CYS A 4 -4.51 -21.44 5.65
CA CYS A 4 -5.89 -21.74 6.01
C CYS A 4 -6.90 -21.37 4.92
N LEU A 5 -6.60 -20.32 4.12
CA LEU A 5 -7.54 -19.74 3.17
C LEU A 5 -7.21 -20.04 1.70
N ASN A 6 -6.04 -20.61 1.42
CA ASN A 6 -5.55 -20.84 0.06
C ASN A 6 -6.22 -22.03 -0.64
N ASP A 7 -7.19 -22.69 -0.02
CA ASP A 7 -7.85 -23.78 -0.66
C ASP A 7 -9.19 -23.34 -1.29
N LYS A 8 -9.33 -23.61 -2.57
CA LYS A 8 -10.50 -23.94 -3.39
C LYS A 8 -11.76 -23.03 -3.37
N LYS A 9 -11.93 -22.11 -2.41
CA LYS A 9 -13.20 -21.36 -2.25
C LYS A 9 -13.14 -19.89 -2.62
N VAL A 10 -12.04 -19.42 -3.22
CA VAL A 10 -11.85 -18.02 -3.66
C VAL A 10 -13.02 -17.48 -4.48
N LYS A 11 -13.61 -18.33 -5.35
CA LYS A 11 -14.75 -17.98 -6.18
C LYS A 11 -16.07 -17.71 -5.42
N LYS A 12 -16.12 -18.03 -4.12
CA LYS A 12 -17.30 -17.82 -3.29
C LYS A 12 -17.28 -16.53 -2.50
N LEU A 13 -16.13 -15.83 -2.46
CA LEU A 13 -16.00 -14.55 -1.78
C LEU A 13 -16.47 -13.42 -2.69
N HIS A 14 -17.19 -12.49 -2.12
CA HIS A 14 -17.57 -11.25 -2.79
C HIS A 14 -16.41 -10.25 -2.77
N ILE A 15 -16.37 -9.38 -3.78
CA ILE A 15 -15.51 -8.19 -3.75
C ILE A 15 -16.21 -7.16 -2.88
N THR A 16 -15.69 -6.94 -1.67
CA THR A 16 -16.27 -6.02 -0.68
C THR A 16 -15.95 -4.57 -1.01
N ILE A 17 -14.74 -4.29 -1.47
CA ILE A 17 -14.28 -2.94 -1.86
C ILE A 17 -13.70 -3.02 -3.27
N PRO A 18 -14.51 -2.72 -4.31
CA PRO A 18 -14.04 -2.73 -5.69
C PRO A 18 -12.87 -1.75 -5.90
N ASP A 19 -11.88 -2.18 -6.69
CA ASP A 19 -10.73 -1.34 -7.07
C ASP A 19 -9.87 -0.84 -5.90
N PHE A 20 -9.78 -1.61 -4.81
CA PHE A 20 -9.10 -1.18 -3.59
C PHE A 20 -7.65 -0.73 -3.85
N HIS A 21 -6.86 -1.55 -4.57
CA HIS A 21 -5.48 -1.23 -4.99
C HIS A 21 -5.36 -0.94 -6.50
N ASN A 22 -6.44 -0.49 -7.16
CA ASN A 22 -6.38 -0.13 -8.57
C ASN A 22 -5.65 1.21 -8.76
N GLY A 23 -4.36 1.14 -9.07
CA GLY A 23 -3.49 2.31 -9.19
C GLY A 23 -3.86 3.22 -10.36
N ILE A 24 -4.35 2.66 -11.48
CA ILE A 24 -4.82 3.47 -12.64
C ILE A 24 -6.02 4.31 -12.23
N LYS A 25 -6.97 3.73 -11.49
CA LYS A 25 -8.11 4.47 -10.94
C LYS A 25 -7.64 5.58 -9.99
N ARG A 26 -6.65 5.29 -9.14
CA ARG A 26 -6.09 6.28 -8.20
C ARG A 26 -5.40 7.44 -8.93
N LEU A 27 -4.67 7.19 -10.02
CA LEU A 27 -4.10 8.26 -10.86
C LEU A 27 -5.18 9.16 -11.47
N LYS A 28 -6.27 8.59 -11.98
CA LYS A 28 -7.40 9.37 -12.50
C LYS A 28 -8.09 10.21 -11.42
N GLN A 29 -8.19 9.66 -10.20
CA GLN A 29 -8.73 10.40 -9.04
C GLN A 29 -7.80 11.57 -8.66
N LEU A 30 -6.48 11.36 -8.65
CA LEU A 30 -5.49 12.42 -8.41
C LEU A 30 -5.59 13.54 -9.45
N GLU A 31 -5.66 13.18 -10.74
CA GLU A 31 -5.83 14.15 -11.83
C GLU A 31 -7.08 15.02 -11.62
N LYS A 32 -8.22 14.37 -11.34
CA LYS A 32 -9.48 15.08 -11.06
C LYS A 32 -9.38 15.97 -9.81
N ALA A 33 -8.77 15.47 -8.73
CA ALA A 33 -8.59 16.23 -7.51
C ALA A 33 -7.68 17.45 -7.73
N SER A 34 -6.63 17.30 -8.55
CA SER A 34 -5.72 18.40 -8.89
C SER A 34 -6.42 19.55 -9.63
N VAL A 35 -7.38 19.22 -10.52
CA VAL A 35 -8.16 20.25 -11.24
C VAL A 35 -9.13 21.00 -10.33
N ASN A 36 -9.65 20.33 -9.29
CA ASN A 36 -10.68 20.90 -8.41
C ASN A 36 -10.13 21.47 -7.08
N ALA A 37 -8.84 21.29 -6.81
CA ALA A 37 -8.21 21.73 -5.57
C ALA A 37 -8.16 23.26 -5.47
N SER A 38 -8.17 23.78 -4.23
CA SER A 38 -7.87 25.19 -4.00
C SER A 38 -6.43 25.53 -4.40
N ASP A 39 -6.20 26.76 -4.86
CA ASP A 39 -4.87 27.23 -5.28
C ASP A 39 -3.80 26.99 -4.20
N LYS A 40 -4.13 27.21 -2.93
CA LYS A 40 -3.22 26.96 -1.79
C LYS A 40 -2.77 25.50 -1.73
N ARG A 41 -3.71 24.54 -1.83
CA ARG A 41 -3.42 23.10 -1.77
C ARG A 41 -2.68 22.63 -3.02
N LEU A 42 -3.12 23.10 -4.19
CA LEU A 42 -2.48 22.76 -5.47
C LEU A 42 -1.02 23.20 -5.48
N LYS A 43 -0.73 24.45 -5.14
CA LYS A 43 0.64 24.99 -5.10
C LYS A 43 1.55 24.23 -4.14
N SER A 44 1.05 23.81 -2.97
CA SER A 44 1.84 23.06 -1.99
C SER A 44 2.14 21.61 -2.40
N ALA A 45 1.37 21.06 -3.34
CA ALA A 45 1.45 19.69 -3.84
C ALA A 45 2.05 19.56 -5.25
N GLU A 46 2.23 20.65 -5.97
CA GLU A 46 2.57 20.69 -7.40
C GLU A 46 3.76 19.80 -7.76
N GLN A 47 4.88 19.95 -7.05
CA GLN A 47 6.07 19.15 -7.31
C GLN A 47 5.83 17.66 -7.11
N LEU A 48 5.09 17.28 -6.06
CA LEU A 48 4.77 15.87 -5.77
C LEU A 48 3.83 15.30 -6.83
N ILE A 49 2.85 16.06 -7.28
CA ILE A 49 1.95 15.67 -8.39
C ILE A 49 2.78 15.35 -9.64
N MET A 50 3.67 16.27 -10.06
CA MET A 50 4.52 16.05 -11.22
C MET A 50 5.40 14.79 -11.07
N ASN A 51 5.99 14.60 -9.91
CA ASN A 51 6.84 13.45 -9.62
C ASN A 51 6.04 12.13 -9.73
N ILE A 52 4.83 12.08 -9.18
CA ILE A 52 3.95 10.90 -9.26
C ILE A 52 3.61 10.57 -10.72
N PHE A 53 3.20 11.55 -11.52
CA PHE A 53 2.84 11.29 -12.92
C PHE A 53 4.02 10.79 -13.76
N ARG A 54 5.26 11.20 -13.45
CA ARG A 54 6.47 10.62 -14.07
C ARG A 54 6.66 9.13 -13.78
N GLN A 55 6.06 8.61 -12.70
CA GLN A 55 6.13 7.20 -12.32
C GLN A 55 4.92 6.36 -12.80
N LYS A 56 4.10 6.90 -13.70
CA LYS A 56 2.90 6.23 -14.21
C LYS A 56 3.16 4.80 -14.71
N LEU A 57 4.29 4.56 -15.36
CA LEU A 57 4.67 3.24 -15.88
C LEU A 57 4.78 2.17 -14.78
N ILE A 58 5.15 2.53 -13.55
CA ILE A 58 5.19 1.59 -12.41
C ILE A 58 3.77 1.12 -12.09
N ILE A 59 2.82 2.04 -12.09
CA ILE A 59 1.41 1.73 -11.86
C ILE A 59 0.85 0.83 -12.97
N GLU A 60 1.08 1.19 -14.23
CA GLU A 60 0.61 0.42 -15.39
C GLU A 60 1.17 -1.01 -15.37
N LYS A 61 2.48 -1.15 -15.11
CA LYS A 61 3.11 -2.47 -14.96
C LYS A 61 2.54 -3.28 -13.80
N PHE A 62 2.25 -2.64 -12.66
CA PHE A 62 1.66 -3.35 -11.52
C PHE A 62 0.24 -3.84 -11.84
N GLU A 63 -0.59 -3.01 -12.48
CA GLU A 63 -1.95 -3.40 -12.90
C GLU A 63 -1.92 -4.56 -13.91
N GLU A 64 -1.01 -4.52 -14.89
CA GLU A 64 -0.82 -5.64 -15.81
C GLU A 64 -0.46 -6.92 -15.06
N LEU A 65 0.53 -6.88 -14.17
CA LEU A 65 0.95 -8.04 -13.39
C LEU A 65 -0.19 -8.63 -12.56
N ILE A 66 -0.92 -7.82 -11.79
CA ILE A 66 -2.01 -8.33 -10.94
C ILE A 66 -3.20 -8.86 -11.76
N SER A 67 -3.34 -8.45 -13.02
CA SER A 67 -4.37 -8.98 -13.93
C SER A 67 -4.04 -10.38 -14.43
N LEU A 68 -2.75 -10.71 -14.58
CA LEU A 68 -2.25 -11.97 -15.12
C LEU A 68 -1.99 -13.02 -14.03
N LEU A 69 -1.71 -12.58 -12.81
CA LEU A 69 -1.35 -13.45 -11.71
C LEU A 69 -2.57 -14.12 -11.04
N PRO A 70 -2.37 -15.28 -10.39
CA PRO A 70 -3.46 -16.02 -9.76
C PRO A 70 -4.21 -15.21 -8.70
N LYS A 71 -5.54 -15.30 -8.71
CA LYS A 71 -6.38 -14.75 -7.64
C LYS A 71 -6.45 -15.73 -6.47
N ARG A 72 -6.25 -15.19 -5.26
CA ARG A 72 -6.36 -15.92 -3.99
C ARG A 72 -7.17 -15.11 -2.99
N VAL A 73 -7.44 -15.67 -1.85
CA VAL A 73 -7.97 -14.91 -0.71
C VAL A 73 -6.84 -14.08 -0.14
N VAL A 74 -6.97 -12.78 -0.17
CA VAL A 74 -5.97 -11.83 0.35
C VAL A 74 -6.63 -10.87 1.32
N HIS A 75 -5.82 -10.32 2.22
CA HIS A 75 -6.28 -9.39 3.26
C HIS A 75 -6.44 -7.97 2.73
N HIS A 76 -5.57 -7.57 1.82
CA HIS A 76 -5.43 -6.22 1.23
C HIS A 76 -4.98 -5.10 2.18
N ASP A 77 -5.13 -5.23 3.49
CA ASP A 77 -4.70 -4.23 4.47
C ASP A 77 -3.84 -4.89 5.57
N THR A 78 -2.68 -5.43 5.16
CA THR A 78 -1.75 -6.15 6.03
C THR A 78 -0.79 -5.23 6.79
N LYS A 79 -1.22 -4.01 7.12
CA LYS A 79 -0.43 -3.09 7.95
C LYS A 79 -0.22 -3.66 9.35
N ILE A 80 0.89 -3.28 10.00
CA ILE A 80 1.28 -3.83 11.31
C ILE A 80 0.22 -3.60 12.40
N SER A 81 -0.53 -2.49 12.34
CA SER A 81 -1.59 -2.18 13.30
C SER A 81 -2.79 -3.12 13.22
N ASN A 82 -2.90 -3.94 12.17
CA ASN A 82 -3.93 -4.97 12.03
C ASN A 82 -3.51 -6.33 12.60
N PHE A 83 -2.36 -6.38 13.30
CA PHE A 83 -1.89 -7.57 14.03
C PHE A 83 -1.86 -7.28 15.52
N LEU A 84 -2.49 -8.14 16.30
CA LEU A 84 -2.43 -8.09 17.75
C LEU A 84 -1.30 -8.98 18.25
N PHE A 85 -0.45 -8.42 19.08
CA PHE A 85 0.69 -9.11 19.68
C PHE A 85 0.47 -9.37 21.17
N ASP A 86 1.00 -10.48 21.64
CA ASP A 86 1.11 -10.73 23.06
C ASP A 86 2.16 -9.82 23.68
N ILE A 87 1.79 -9.08 24.72
CA ILE A 87 2.66 -8.06 25.34
C ILE A 87 3.90 -8.64 26.02
N HIS A 88 3.88 -9.92 26.38
CA HIS A 88 5.00 -10.55 27.10
C HIS A 88 5.92 -11.33 26.18
N THR A 89 5.37 -11.93 25.12
CA THR A 89 6.12 -12.83 24.22
C THR A 89 6.39 -12.24 22.85
N ASN A 90 5.75 -11.11 22.50
CA ASN A 90 5.73 -10.51 21.17
C ASN A 90 5.20 -11.44 20.05
N ASN A 91 4.55 -12.54 20.42
CA ASN A 91 3.93 -13.44 19.44
C ASN A 91 2.63 -12.84 18.90
N VAL A 92 2.39 -13.04 17.62
CA VAL A 92 1.12 -12.67 16.99
C VAL A 92 -0.01 -13.51 17.60
N LYS A 93 -1.04 -12.86 18.11
CA LYS A 93 -2.24 -13.48 18.69
C LYS A 93 -3.40 -13.53 17.71
N ALA A 94 -3.60 -12.46 16.95
CA ALA A 94 -4.72 -12.37 16.01
C ALA A 94 -4.42 -11.39 14.87
N ILE A 95 -5.12 -11.58 13.77
CA ILE A 95 -5.24 -10.62 12.67
C ILE A 95 -6.64 -10.04 12.78
N ILE A 96 -6.76 -8.72 12.67
CA ILE A 96 -8.00 -7.95 12.78
C ILE A 96 -8.26 -7.13 11.53
N ASP A 97 -9.37 -6.40 11.48
CA ASP A 97 -9.77 -5.55 10.35
C ASP A 97 -9.93 -6.37 9.05
N LEU A 98 -10.83 -7.35 9.11
CA LEU A 98 -11.03 -8.35 8.05
C LEU A 98 -11.97 -7.88 6.93
N ASP A 99 -12.44 -6.64 6.96
CA ASP A 99 -13.43 -6.08 6.02
C ASP A 99 -12.91 -6.01 4.57
N THR A 100 -11.59 -6.01 4.41
CA THR A 100 -10.90 -5.98 3.12
C THR A 100 -10.59 -7.36 2.56
N ILE A 101 -10.94 -8.45 3.26
CA ILE A 101 -10.70 -9.81 2.77
C ILE A 101 -11.59 -10.11 1.56
N MET A 102 -10.96 -10.30 0.40
CA MET A 102 -11.63 -10.58 -0.86
C MET A 102 -10.66 -11.25 -1.84
N PRO A 103 -11.16 -11.72 -3.02
CA PRO A 103 -10.29 -12.23 -4.07
C PRO A 103 -9.31 -11.17 -4.56
N GLY A 104 -8.02 -11.49 -4.59
CA GLY A 104 -6.96 -10.58 -5.06
C GLY A 104 -5.66 -11.28 -5.39
N CYS A 105 -4.63 -10.51 -5.69
CA CYS A 105 -3.28 -10.99 -5.92
C CYS A 105 -2.46 -10.88 -4.62
N LEU A 106 -1.66 -11.90 -4.31
CA LEU A 106 -0.78 -11.89 -3.14
C LEU A 106 0.23 -10.74 -3.13
N LEU A 107 0.54 -10.17 -4.31
CA LEU A 107 1.41 -8.99 -4.41
C LEU A 107 0.81 -7.76 -3.70
N SER A 108 -0.51 -7.68 -3.57
CA SER A 108 -1.15 -6.61 -2.78
C SER A 108 -0.78 -6.72 -1.30
N ASP A 109 -0.87 -7.92 -0.72
CA ASP A 109 -0.60 -8.13 0.69
C ASP A 109 0.88 -7.94 1.05
N ILE A 110 1.78 -8.58 0.31
CA ILE A 110 3.21 -8.43 0.58
C ILE A 110 3.70 -7.02 0.28
N GLY A 111 3.13 -6.36 -0.73
CA GLY A 111 3.42 -4.96 -1.03
C GLY A 111 3.06 -4.04 0.15
N GLU A 112 1.92 -4.27 0.78
CA GLU A 112 1.45 -3.54 1.95
C GLU A 112 2.32 -3.82 3.19
N MET A 113 2.73 -5.08 3.41
CA MET A 113 3.69 -5.43 4.46
C MET A 113 5.02 -4.69 4.27
N ILE A 114 5.59 -4.73 3.05
CA ILE A 114 6.85 -4.03 2.74
C ILE A 114 6.68 -2.54 3.01
N ARG A 115 5.62 -1.92 2.52
CA ARG A 115 5.34 -0.49 2.72
C ARG A 115 5.31 -0.10 4.20
N THR A 116 4.57 -0.85 5.00
CA THR A 116 4.28 -0.43 6.38
C THR A 116 5.34 -0.86 7.38
N TYR A 117 5.94 -2.05 7.21
CA TYR A 117 6.88 -2.58 8.20
C TYR A 117 8.31 -2.08 7.98
N SER A 118 8.70 -1.82 6.71
CA SER A 118 10.06 -1.38 6.40
C SER A 118 10.27 0.13 6.51
N ASN A 119 9.21 0.91 6.71
CA ASN A 119 9.31 2.34 6.94
C ASN A 119 9.80 2.62 8.36
N VAL A 120 11.05 3.03 8.51
CA VAL A 120 11.67 3.22 9.83
C VAL A 120 11.02 4.30 10.68
N GLU A 121 10.42 5.31 10.05
CA GLU A 121 9.77 6.43 10.73
C GLU A 121 8.27 6.21 10.95
N GLY A 122 7.67 5.24 10.22
CA GLY A 122 6.22 5.08 10.17
C GLY A 122 5.52 6.13 9.31
N GLU A 123 4.26 5.85 9.00
CA GLU A 123 3.46 6.59 8.01
C GLU A 123 3.09 8.03 8.44
N ASP A 124 2.91 8.25 9.74
CA ASP A 124 2.49 9.53 10.31
C ASP A 124 3.66 10.43 10.75
N SER A 125 4.91 10.00 10.55
CA SER A 125 6.06 10.81 10.93
C SER A 125 6.13 12.11 10.13
N LYS A 126 6.48 13.19 10.83
CA LYS A 126 6.77 14.50 10.24
C LYS A 126 8.24 14.63 9.81
N GLU A 127 9.10 13.70 10.24
CA GLU A 127 10.54 13.70 9.97
C GLU A 127 10.85 13.12 8.58
N ILE A 128 10.31 13.77 7.53
CA ILE A 128 10.32 13.25 6.14
C ILE A 128 11.74 12.90 5.68
N GLU A 129 12.74 13.68 6.05
CA GLU A 129 14.13 13.42 5.64
C GLU A 129 14.74 12.15 6.26
N LYS A 130 14.15 11.65 7.35
CA LYS A 130 14.58 10.40 7.98
C LYS A 130 13.85 9.18 7.42
N VAL A 131 12.78 9.39 6.65
CA VAL A 131 12.01 8.30 6.06
C VAL A 131 12.90 7.52 5.08
N THR A 132 13.04 6.24 5.35
CA THR A 132 13.78 5.30 4.50
C THR A 132 13.27 3.88 4.70
N CYS A 133 13.54 3.04 3.71
CA CYS A 133 13.24 1.61 3.77
C CYS A 133 14.35 0.84 4.50
N ASP A 134 14.02 0.11 5.55
CA ASP A 134 14.93 -0.88 6.13
C ASP A 134 14.95 -2.14 5.25
N LYS A 135 16.05 -2.31 4.51
CA LYS A 135 16.23 -3.45 3.59
C LYS A 135 16.29 -4.79 4.32
N LYS A 136 16.77 -4.84 5.57
CA LYS A 136 16.79 -6.08 6.37
C LYS A 136 15.36 -6.51 6.72
N ILE A 137 14.52 -5.56 7.08
CA ILE A 137 13.10 -5.83 7.33
C ILE A 137 12.42 -6.34 6.06
N VAL A 138 12.68 -5.76 4.88
CA VAL A 138 12.16 -6.25 3.61
C VAL A 138 12.56 -7.71 3.35
N GLU A 139 13.82 -8.06 3.60
CA GLU A 139 14.31 -9.44 3.43
C GLU A 139 13.62 -10.40 4.40
N GLN A 140 13.41 -10.01 5.65
CA GLN A 140 12.69 -10.80 6.64
C GLN A 140 11.21 -10.99 6.27
N ILE A 141 10.54 -9.93 5.79
CA ILE A 141 9.16 -10.01 5.30
C ILE A 141 9.08 -11.03 4.14
N ILE A 142 9.95 -10.92 3.15
CA ILE A 142 9.97 -11.83 1.99
C ILE A 142 10.22 -13.26 2.45
N SER A 143 11.21 -13.48 3.31
CA SER A 143 11.52 -14.82 3.83
C SER A 143 10.35 -15.42 4.60
N GLY A 144 9.73 -14.67 5.52
CA GLY A 144 8.57 -15.12 6.27
C GLY A 144 7.35 -15.37 5.38
N PHE A 145 7.12 -14.51 4.38
CA PHE A 145 6.04 -14.70 3.43
C PHE A 145 6.22 -15.97 2.60
N LEU A 146 7.43 -16.22 2.09
CA LEU A 146 7.77 -17.40 1.30
C LEU A 146 7.69 -18.71 2.09
N SER A 147 7.86 -18.67 3.41
CA SER A 147 7.72 -19.87 4.27
C SER A 147 6.26 -20.33 4.41
N GLU A 148 5.31 -19.43 4.19
CA GLU A 148 3.89 -19.67 4.47
C GLU A 148 2.99 -19.61 3.23
N ALA A 149 3.32 -18.77 2.25
CA ALA A 149 2.50 -18.56 1.07
C ALA A 149 2.90 -19.50 -0.07
N ILE A 150 1.91 -20.15 -0.68
CA ILE A 150 2.11 -20.92 -1.91
C ILE A 150 2.05 -19.96 -3.09
N ILE A 151 3.21 -19.62 -3.64
CA ILE A 151 3.36 -18.69 -4.77
C ILE A 151 4.11 -19.34 -5.93
N ASN A 152 3.85 -18.87 -7.13
CA ASN A 152 4.59 -19.31 -8.33
C ASN A 152 5.85 -18.47 -8.55
N ASP A 153 6.70 -18.88 -9.51
CA ASP A 153 7.97 -18.21 -9.78
C ASP A 153 7.80 -16.79 -10.32
N GLU A 154 6.72 -16.49 -11.04
CA GLU A 154 6.44 -15.15 -11.55
C GLU A 154 6.05 -14.19 -10.41
N GLU A 155 5.21 -14.64 -9.50
CA GLU A 155 4.88 -13.87 -8.28
C GLU A 155 6.14 -13.61 -7.45
N LYS A 156 6.99 -14.63 -7.28
CA LYS A 156 8.23 -14.55 -6.50
C LYS A 156 9.19 -13.47 -7.00
N LYS A 157 9.31 -13.32 -8.32
CA LYS A 157 10.16 -12.29 -8.94
C LYS A 157 9.67 -10.87 -8.67
N GLN A 158 8.38 -10.68 -8.35
CA GLN A 158 7.75 -9.39 -8.24
C GLN A 158 7.55 -8.89 -6.79
N LEU A 159 7.98 -9.65 -5.79
CA LEU A 159 7.72 -9.34 -4.38
C LEU A 159 8.26 -7.96 -3.96
N LYS A 160 9.52 -7.63 -4.30
CA LYS A 160 10.08 -6.30 -4.01
C LYS A 160 9.42 -5.19 -4.81
N PHE A 161 9.13 -5.45 -6.09
CA PHE A 161 8.45 -4.49 -6.95
C PHE A 161 7.05 -4.13 -6.43
N SER A 162 6.33 -5.11 -5.85
CA SER A 162 5.02 -4.86 -5.28
C SER A 162 5.06 -3.86 -4.11
N GLY A 163 6.10 -3.93 -3.26
CA GLY A 163 6.32 -2.94 -2.20
C GLY A 163 6.42 -1.52 -2.75
N LYS A 164 7.21 -1.35 -3.80
CA LYS A 164 7.38 -0.07 -4.49
C LYS A 164 6.06 0.43 -5.11
N ALA A 165 5.33 -0.44 -5.80
CA ALA A 165 4.06 -0.09 -6.45
C ALA A 165 2.96 0.28 -5.44
N ILE A 166 2.78 -0.51 -4.38
CA ILE A 166 1.79 -0.25 -3.33
C ILE A 166 2.12 1.05 -2.58
N THR A 167 3.40 1.31 -2.28
CA THR A 167 3.83 2.57 -1.67
C THR A 167 3.46 3.77 -2.54
N LEU A 168 3.67 3.69 -3.86
CA LEU A 168 3.27 4.75 -4.79
C LEU A 168 1.74 4.91 -4.83
N ILE A 169 0.97 3.82 -4.85
CA ILE A 169 -0.50 3.86 -4.80
C ILE A 169 -0.97 4.55 -3.51
N GLN A 170 -0.37 4.26 -2.37
CA GLN A 170 -0.75 4.89 -1.11
C GLN A 170 -0.36 6.39 -1.07
N CYS A 171 0.80 6.75 -1.62
CA CYS A 171 1.18 8.16 -1.82
C CYS A 171 0.11 8.91 -2.64
N ILE A 172 -0.35 8.33 -3.75
CA ILE A 172 -1.41 8.88 -4.60
C ILE A 172 -2.71 9.06 -3.81
N ARG A 173 -3.10 8.07 -2.99
CA ARG A 173 -4.33 8.13 -2.19
C ARG A 173 -4.30 9.26 -1.17
N PHE A 174 -3.21 9.40 -0.40
CA PHE A 174 -3.06 10.50 0.57
C PHE A 174 -3.05 11.87 -0.11
N LEU A 175 -2.34 11.99 -1.24
CA LEU A 175 -2.29 13.25 -1.97
C LEU A 175 -3.65 13.62 -2.57
N THR A 176 -4.38 12.64 -3.10
CA THR A 176 -5.74 12.84 -3.62
C THR A 176 -6.67 13.36 -2.53
N ASP A 177 -6.63 12.73 -1.35
CA ASP A 177 -7.47 13.14 -0.22
C ASP A 177 -7.11 14.54 0.27
N TYR A 178 -5.82 14.85 0.37
CA TYR A 178 -5.37 16.22 0.68
C TYR A 178 -5.93 17.23 -0.31
N LEU A 179 -5.86 16.99 -1.60
CA LEU A 179 -6.36 17.88 -2.63
C LEU A 179 -7.89 18.01 -2.62
N SER A 180 -8.58 16.97 -2.15
CA SER A 180 -10.05 16.91 -2.04
C SER A 180 -10.60 17.51 -0.73
N GLY A 181 -9.75 17.94 0.20
CA GLY A 181 -10.21 18.59 1.44
C GLY A 181 -10.05 17.75 2.71
N ASP A 182 -9.30 16.64 2.67
CA ASP A 182 -9.11 15.70 3.79
C ASP A 182 -10.43 15.04 4.25
N GLU A 183 -11.20 14.49 3.29
CA GLU A 183 -12.53 13.93 3.55
C GLU A 183 -12.51 12.44 3.92
N TYR A 184 -11.51 11.68 3.45
CA TYR A 184 -11.47 10.22 3.59
C TYR A 184 -10.65 9.76 4.78
N TYR A 185 -9.40 10.23 4.92
CA TYR A 185 -8.53 9.87 6.02
C TYR A 185 -8.67 10.84 7.19
N GLN A 186 -8.86 10.32 8.40
CA GLN A 186 -8.87 11.16 9.60
C GLN A 186 -7.55 11.89 9.76
N THR A 187 -7.64 13.18 10.05
CA THR A 187 -6.50 14.07 10.30
C THR A 187 -6.63 14.72 11.69
N ILE A 188 -5.53 14.88 12.39
CA ILE A 188 -5.44 15.51 13.69
C ILE A 188 -4.75 16.89 13.64
N TYR A 189 -4.20 17.25 12.47
CA TYR A 189 -3.61 18.55 12.21
C TYR A 189 -3.71 18.92 10.72
N GLU A 190 -3.63 20.22 10.42
CA GLU A 190 -3.68 20.75 9.05
C GLU A 190 -2.55 20.16 8.18
N ASN A 191 -2.85 19.80 6.94
CA ASN A 191 -1.93 19.22 5.95
C ASN A 191 -1.36 17.82 6.31
N GLN A 192 -1.95 17.09 7.26
CA GLN A 192 -1.44 15.75 7.64
C GLN A 192 -1.38 14.81 6.44
N ASN A 193 -2.40 14.78 5.57
CA ASN A 193 -2.39 13.90 4.40
C ASN A 193 -1.35 14.32 3.36
N LEU A 194 -1.00 15.61 3.26
CA LEU A 194 0.15 16.04 2.46
C LEU A 194 1.47 15.52 3.05
N MET A 195 1.61 15.53 4.38
CA MET A 195 2.80 15.00 5.04
C MET A 195 2.90 13.47 4.87
N ARG A 196 1.78 12.75 5.02
CA ARG A 196 1.71 11.32 4.71
C ARG A 196 2.08 11.03 3.25
N ALA A 197 1.59 11.82 2.30
CA ALA A 197 1.94 11.66 0.88
C ALA A 197 3.44 11.87 0.65
N LYS A 198 4.06 12.90 1.25
CA LYS A 198 5.51 13.14 1.19
C LYS A 198 6.31 12.01 1.84
N ASN A 199 5.84 11.49 2.97
CA ASN A 199 6.42 10.33 3.65
C ASN A 199 6.43 9.10 2.73
N GLN A 200 5.29 8.78 2.12
CA GLN A 200 5.20 7.64 1.19
C GLN A 200 6.02 7.87 -0.08
N TRP A 201 6.13 9.10 -0.57
CA TRP A 201 7.02 9.42 -1.69
C TRP A 201 8.49 9.15 -1.33
N LYS A 202 8.94 9.61 -0.16
CA LYS A 202 10.31 9.39 0.30
C LYS A 202 10.63 7.90 0.48
N LEU A 203 9.68 7.16 1.06
CA LEU A 203 9.79 5.70 1.18
C LEU A 203 9.88 5.04 -0.21
N PHE A 204 9.03 5.44 -1.16
CA PHE A 204 9.06 4.96 -2.55
C PHE A 204 10.41 5.18 -3.23
N GLU A 205 11.06 6.31 -3.01
CA GLU A 205 12.40 6.61 -3.54
C GLU A 205 13.48 5.69 -2.95
N SER A 206 13.31 5.24 -1.71
CA SER A 206 14.28 4.38 -1.01
C SER A 206 14.09 2.87 -1.30
N LEU A 207 12.93 2.45 -1.81
CA LEU A 207 12.61 1.10 -2.28
C LEU A 207 13.13 0.86 -3.70
#